data_44e630d6394a4a0d1c4a2d8601de46c2
#
_entry.id   44e630d6394a4a0d1c4a2d8601de46c2
#
_cell.length_a   1.000
_cell.length_b   1.000
_cell.length_c   1.000
_cell.angle_alpha   90.00
_cell.angle_beta   90.00
_cell.angle_gamma   90.00
#
_symmetry.space_group_name_H-M   'P 1'
#
loop_
_entity.id
_entity.type
_entity.pdbx_description
1 polymer ?
#
loop_
_entity_poly.entity_id
_entity_poly.type
_entity_poly.pdbx_seq_one_letter_code
_entity_poly.pdbx_strand_id
1 'polypeptide(L)'
;APGAVILGVIETVVDGVFIGYVAAQALIEAFRRRWVPEYLQNPVVLMAVLGAFTLSNMLRAESGLLTVTVMGIVMANQNRYDIRHIVEFKENLQVLLISSLFILLGARLNIESLLALGAGVVVFVALLMLVIRPLSVMAATWRSDFTFREKLFISWMAPRGIVAASVASIFSLELIESGRPEADVLVPITFVVIIVTVAVYGLTAGRLAQRMGLVLENPQGVLFIGAHGWARKLALKLKQAGFKVILADSSAFNIE
;
A
#
# COMPACT_ATOMS: atom_id res chain seq x y z
N ALA A 1 27.35 -20.12 5.20
CA ALA A 1 27.28 -20.03 6.66
C ALA A 1 26.17 -19.02 7.02
N PRO A 2 25.33 -19.26 8.05
CA PRO A 2 24.20 -18.38 8.37
C PRO A 2 24.62 -16.93 8.69
N GLY A 3 25.84 -16.74 9.18
CA GLY A 3 26.38 -15.39 9.44
C GLY A 3 26.58 -14.52 8.19
N ALA A 4 26.93 -15.12 7.05
CA ALA A 4 27.08 -14.37 5.80
C ALA A 4 25.73 -13.87 5.25
N VAL A 5 24.67 -14.66 5.45
CA VAL A 5 23.30 -14.26 5.03
C VAL A 5 22.81 -13.09 5.90
N ILE A 6 23.02 -13.16 7.21
CA ILE A 6 22.63 -12.09 8.13
C ILE A 6 23.40 -10.79 7.82
N LEU A 7 24.70 -10.88 7.60
CA LEU A 7 25.51 -9.73 7.19
C LEU A 7 25.02 -9.13 5.87
N GLY A 8 24.73 -9.96 4.86
CA GLY A 8 24.20 -9.49 3.58
C GLY A 8 22.86 -8.75 3.72
N VAL A 9 21.96 -9.26 4.56
CA VAL A 9 20.67 -8.60 4.84
C VAL A 9 20.90 -7.24 5.54
N ILE A 10 21.77 -7.19 6.55
CA ILE A 10 22.09 -5.95 7.27
C ILE A 10 22.67 -4.90 6.32
N GLU A 11 23.61 -5.28 5.48
CA GLU A 11 24.23 -4.39 4.50
C GLU A 11 23.19 -3.89 3.48
N THR A 12 22.30 -4.76 2.97
CA THR A 12 21.22 -4.35 2.07
C THR A 12 20.28 -3.34 2.74
N VAL A 13 19.98 -3.53 4.03
CA VAL A 13 19.14 -2.60 4.78
C VAL A 13 19.85 -1.27 4.98
N VAL A 14 21.13 -1.28 5.35
CA VAL A 14 21.90 -0.06 5.59
C VAL A 14 22.04 0.75 4.30
N ASP A 15 22.42 0.10 3.19
CA ASP A 15 22.60 0.77 1.90
C ASP A 15 21.25 1.35 1.40
N GLY A 16 20.17 0.58 1.48
CA GLY A 16 18.84 1.05 1.07
C GLY A 16 18.35 2.23 1.89
N VAL A 17 18.51 2.18 3.22
CA VAL A 17 18.11 3.27 4.12
C VAL A 17 18.95 4.53 3.85
N PHE A 18 20.26 4.38 3.69
CA PHE A 18 21.17 5.51 3.45
C PHE A 18 20.85 6.21 2.13
N ILE A 19 20.75 5.46 1.03
CA ILE A 19 20.49 6.02 -0.29
C ILE A 19 19.09 6.67 -0.32
N GLY A 20 18.07 6.01 0.25
CA GLY A 20 16.71 6.53 0.32
C GLY A 20 16.61 7.83 1.11
N TYR A 21 17.31 7.90 2.24
CA TYR A 21 17.37 9.11 3.06
C TYR A 21 18.06 10.27 2.35
N VAL A 22 19.22 10.01 1.76
CA VAL A 22 20.00 11.04 1.04
C VAL A 22 19.22 11.55 -0.17
N ALA A 23 18.61 10.67 -0.96
CA ALA A 23 17.80 11.05 -2.12
C ALA A 23 16.59 11.90 -1.71
N ALA A 24 15.90 11.53 -0.63
CA ALA A 24 14.79 12.31 -0.11
C ALA A 24 15.21 13.70 0.35
N GLN A 25 16.29 13.81 1.12
CA GLN A 25 16.80 15.10 1.61
C GLN A 25 17.25 15.99 0.45
N ALA A 26 17.90 15.43 -0.56
CA ALA A 26 18.31 16.16 -1.76
C ALA A 26 17.09 16.74 -2.49
N LEU A 27 16.02 15.97 -2.68
CA LEU A 27 14.79 16.46 -3.29
C LEU A 27 14.11 17.55 -2.47
N ILE A 28 13.94 17.34 -1.17
CA ILE A 28 13.32 18.31 -0.27
C ILE A 28 14.08 19.64 -0.32
N GLU A 29 15.42 19.57 -0.28
CA GLU A 29 16.26 20.76 -0.33
C GLU A 29 16.20 21.46 -1.71
N ALA A 30 16.18 20.70 -2.81
CA ALA A 30 16.03 21.24 -4.16
C ALA A 30 14.69 21.98 -4.32
N PHE A 31 13.61 21.44 -3.77
CA PHE A 31 12.30 22.09 -3.81
C PHE A 31 12.23 23.31 -2.90
N ARG A 32 12.78 23.22 -1.70
CA ARG A 32 12.85 24.33 -0.75
C ARG A 32 13.62 25.53 -1.33
N ARG A 33 14.73 25.27 -2.03
CA ARG A 33 15.52 26.29 -2.70
C ARG A 33 14.95 26.77 -4.02
N ARG A 34 13.79 26.22 -4.44
CA ARG A 34 13.16 26.52 -5.73
C ARG A 34 14.07 26.28 -6.94
N TRP A 35 14.98 25.28 -6.85
CA TRP A 35 15.81 24.89 -8.00
C TRP A 35 14.97 24.21 -9.09
N VAL A 36 13.84 23.60 -8.70
CA VAL A 36 12.93 22.94 -9.61
C VAL A 36 11.63 23.74 -9.69
N PRO A 37 11.24 24.25 -10.87
CA PRO A 37 9.95 24.89 -11.09
C PRO A 37 8.78 23.95 -10.75
N GLU A 38 7.65 24.49 -10.30
CA GLU A 38 6.49 23.70 -9.85
C GLU A 38 6.00 22.70 -10.88
N TYR A 39 5.94 23.08 -12.15
CA TYR A 39 5.49 22.21 -13.24
C TYR A 39 6.45 21.03 -13.54
N LEU A 40 7.70 21.08 -13.11
CA LEU A 40 8.70 20.02 -13.27
C LEU A 40 8.85 19.12 -12.03
N GLN A 41 8.21 19.46 -10.92
CA GLN A 41 8.42 18.70 -9.67
C GLN A 41 7.97 17.24 -9.78
N ASN A 42 6.82 16.99 -10.40
CA ASN A 42 6.32 15.62 -10.59
C ASN A 42 7.27 14.74 -11.44
N PRO A 43 7.71 15.15 -12.64
CA PRO A 43 8.67 14.37 -13.40
C PRO A 43 10.03 14.25 -12.71
N VAL A 44 10.51 15.29 -12.01
CA VAL A 44 11.78 15.23 -11.28
C VAL A 44 11.71 14.23 -10.13
N VAL A 45 10.61 14.20 -9.37
CA VAL A 45 10.40 13.18 -8.33
C VAL A 45 10.40 11.78 -8.93
N LEU A 46 9.68 11.57 -10.04
CA LEU A 46 9.63 10.27 -10.69
C LEU A 46 11.03 9.81 -11.15
N MET A 47 11.79 10.71 -11.79
CA MET A 47 13.17 10.42 -12.21
C MET A 47 14.08 10.13 -11.01
N ALA A 48 13.96 10.88 -9.93
CA ALA A 48 14.76 10.68 -8.72
C ALA A 48 14.41 9.35 -8.04
N VAL A 49 13.13 8.96 -7.98
CA VAL A 49 12.71 7.65 -7.45
C VAL A 49 13.28 6.52 -8.30
N LEU A 50 13.15 6.59 -9.63
CA LEU A 50 13.70 5.58 -10.55
C LEU A 50 15.24 5.53 -10.46
N GLY A 51 15.90 6.69 -10.41
CA GLY A 51 17.36 6.78 -10.28
C GLY A 51 17.85 6.20 -8.96
N ALA A 52 17.24 6.54 -7.84
CA ALA A 52 17.57 6.00 -6.53
C ALA A 52 17.33 4.48 -6.45
N PHE A 53 16.22 3.99 -7.01
CA PHE A 53 15.92 2.57 -7.10
C PHE A 53 17.00 1.81 -7.90
N THR A 54 17.32 2.32 -9.10
CA THR A 54 18.29 1.67 -9.97
C THR A 54 19.71 1.71 -9.36
N LEU A 55 20.11 2.86 -8.83
CA LEU A 55 21.41 3.02 -8.18
C LEU A 55 21.58 2.06 -7.00
N SER A 56 20.54 1.95 -6.17
CA SER A 56 20.54 1.03 -5.04
C SER A 56 20.66 -0.43 -5.48
N ASN A 57 19.88 -0.84 -6.49
CA ASN A 57 19.94 -2.20 -7.02
C ASN A 57 21.26 -2.53 -7.73
N MET A 58 21.94 -1.54 -8.31
CA MET A 58 23.28 -1.74 -8.87
C MET A 58 24.34 -1.98 -7.79
N LEU A 59 24.17 -1.40 -6.61
CA LEU A 59 25.06 -1.63 -5.47
C LEU A 59 24.75 -2.94 -4.77
N ARG A 60 23.47 -3.23 -4.57
CA ARG A 60 22.97 -4.48 -3.98
C ARG A 60 21.64 -4.89 -4.58
N ALA A 61 21.56 -6.12 -5.02
CA ALA A 61 20.31 -6.71 -5.49
C ALA A 61 19.21 -6.56 -4.42
N GLU A 62 17.99 -6.21 -4.86
CA GLU A 62 16.78 -6.07 -4.04
C GLU A 62 16.78 -4.91 -3.01
N SER A 63 17.83 -4.09 -2.93
CA SER A 63 17.87 -2.94 -2.01
C SER A 63 16.99 -1.75 -2.48
N GLY A 64 16.66 -1.68 -3.77
CA GLY A 64 15.91 -0.58 -4.36
C GLY A 64 14.51 -0.39 -3.79
N LEU A 65 13.80 -1.49 -3.45
CA LEU A 65 12.48 -1.41 -2.82
C LEU A 65 12.55 -0.73 -1.45
N LEU A 66 13.57 -1.05 -0.66
CA LEU A 66 13.78 -0.42 0.63
C LEU A 66 14.15 1.06 0.48
N THR A 67 15.00 1.37 -0.50
CA THR A 67 15.41 2.74 -0.83
C THR A 67 14.22 3.64 -1.11
N VAL A 68 13.32 3.23 -2.01
CA VAL A 68 12.15 4.06 -2.36
C VAL A 68 11.12 4.12 -1.22
N THR A 69 11.04 3.07 -0.40
CA THR A 69 10.19 3.06 0.79
C THR A 69 10.67 4.09 1.81
N VAL A 70 11.97 4.09 2.14
CA VAL A 70 12.57 5.07 3.05
C VAL A 70 12.44 6.48 2.50
N MET A 71 12.72 6.66 1.20
CA MET A 71 12.54 7.95 0.53
C MET A 71 11.10 8.47 0.67
N GLY A 72 10.10 7.60 0.48
CA GLY A 72 8.69 7.94 0.67
C GLY A 72 8.35 8.31 2.11
N ILE A 73 8.84 7.55 3.09
CA ILE A 73 8.64 7.84 4.52
C ILE A 73 9.24 9.19 4.90
N VAL A 74 10.47 9.48 4.48
CA VAL A 74 11.14 10.76 4.77
C VAL A 74 10.41 11.93 4.13
N MET A 75 9.98 11.79 2.87
CA MET A 75 9.22 12.83 2.18
C MET A 75 7.84 13.07 2.81
N ALA A 76 7.16 12.01 3.27
CA ALA A 76 5.84 12.12 3.87
C ALA A 76 5.86 12.74 5.28
N ASN A 77 6.92 12.52 6.05
CA ASN A 77 7.04 12.98 7.45
C ASN A 77 7.76 14.33 7.61
N GLN A 78 8.13 14.99 6.52
CA GLN A 78 8.76 16.31 6.59
C GLN A 78 7.70 17.44 6.56
N ASN A 79 7.97 18.54 7.26
CA ASN A 79 7.12 19.74 7.30
C ASN A 79 7.77 20.96 6.62
N ARG A 80 8.85 20.74 5.84
CA ARG A 80 9.65 21.85 5.26
C ARG A 80 9.14 22.33 3.91
N TYR A 81 8.35 21.49 3.22
CA TYR A 81 7.81 21.75 1.89
C TYR A 81 6.46 21.04 1.71
N ASP A 82 5.48 21.70 1.10
CA ASP A 82 4.17 21.08 0.82
C ASP A 82 4.27 20.17 -0.41
N ILE A 83 4.06 18.88 -0.19
CA ILE A 83 4.15 17.84 -1.22
C ILE A 83 2.79 17.31 -1.68
N ARG A 84 1.68 17.95 -1.33
CA ARG A 84 0.32 17.43 -1.61
C ARG A 84 0.12 17.16 -3.09
N HIS A 85 0.51 18.08 -3.96
CA HIS A 85 0.41 17.91 -5.42
C HIS A 85 1.25 16.74 -5.95
N ILE A 86 2.40 16.43 -5.32
CA ILE A 86 3.24 15.28 -5.65
C ILE A 86 2.53 13.98 -5.23
N VAL A 87 1.90 13.98 -4.06
CA VAL A 87 1.14 12.82 -3.56
C VAL A 87 -0.04 12.52 -4.45
N GLU A 88 -0.84 13.53 -4.82
CA GLU A 88 -1.98 13.38 -5.74
C GLU A 88 -1.56 12.83 -7.11
N PHE A 89 -0.49 13.37 -7.69
CA PHE A 89 0.07 12.85 -8.93
C PHE A 89 0.49 11.39 -8.80
N LYS A 90 1.19 11.05 -7.72
CA LYS A 90 1.66 9.68 -7.45
C LYS A 90 0.49 8.70 -7.28
N GLU A 91 -0.59 9.10 -6.60
CA GLU A 91 -1.78 8.27 -6.43
C GLU A 91 -2.45 7.95 -7.77
N ASN A 92 -2.61 8.95 -8.65
CA ASN A 92 -3.14 8.75 -9.99
C ASN A 92 -2.24 7.84 -10.83
N LEU A 93 -0.93 8.07 -10.79
CA LEU A 93 0.04 7.25 -11.49
C LEU A 93 0.06 5.80 -10.98
N GLN A 94 -0.07 5.61 -9.67
CA GLN A 94 -0.16 4.30 -9.04
C GLN A 94 -1.35 3.49 -9.57
N VAL A 95 -2.53 4.08 -9.64
CA VAL A 95 -3.73 3.41 -10.17
C VAL A 95 -3.50 2.99 -11.62
N LEU A 96 -2.96 3.87 -12.45
CA LEU A 96 -2.67 3.59 -13.86
C LEU A 96 -1.66 2.46 -14.01
N LEU A 97 -0.52 2.55 -13.31
CA LEU A 97 0.55 1.55 -13.39
C LEU A 97 0.11 0.18 -12.86
N ILE A 98 -0.59 0.14 -11.74
CA ILE A 98 -1.10 -1.11 -11.15
C ILE A 98 -2.10 -1.75 -12.10
N SER A 99 -3.06 -0.98 -12.64
CA SER A 99 -4.06 -1.51 -13.56
C SER A 99 -3.42 -2.05 -14.84
N SER A 100 -2.49 -1.30 -15.43
CA SER A 100 -1.75 -1.73 -16.63
C SER A 100 -0.94 -3.00 -16.37
N LEU A 101 -0.28 -3.08 -15.22
CA LEU A 101 0.51 -4.25 -14.84
C LEU A 101 -0.37 -5.49 -14.64
N PHE A 102 -1.53 -5.35 -13.98
CA PHE A 102 -2.47 -6.49 -13.84
C PHE A 102 -3.03 -6.97 -15.19
N ILE A 103 -3.29 -6.06 -16.13
CA ILE A 103 -3.72 -6.42 -17.48
C ILE A 103 -2.61 -7.19 -18.19
N LEU A 104 -1.37 -6.68 -18.17
CA LEU A 104 -0.22 -7.35 -18.79
C LEU A 104 0.07 -8.71 -18.18
N LEU A 105 0.02 -8.81 -16.85
CA LEU A 105 0.23 -10.07 -16.15
C LEU A 105 -0.91 -11.06 -16.45
N GLY A 106 -2.16 -10.60 -16.47
CA GLY A 106 -3.30 -11.43 -16.84
C GLY A 106 -3.20 -11.98 -18.27
N ALA A 107 -2.71 -11.15 -19.20
CA ALA A 107 -2.50 -11.55 -20.60
C ALA A 107 -1.39 -12.62 -20.77
N ARG A 108 -0.43 -12.68 -19.84
CA ARG A 108 0.66 -13.69 -19.84
C ARG A 108 0.26 -15.01 -19.21
N LEU A 109 -0.88 -15.06 -18.52
CA LEU A 109 -1.33 -16.29 -17.87
C LEU A 109 -1.76 -17.33 -18.91
N ASN A 110 -1.13 -18.49 -18.86
CA ASN A 110 -1.59 -19.64 -19.63
C ASN A 110 -2.68 -20.38 -18.84
N ILE A 111 -3.90 -20.38 -19.36
CA ILE A 111 -5.07 -21.02 -18.72
C ILE A 111 -4.83 -22.54 -18.58
N GLU A 112 -4.15 -23.16 -19.54
CA GLU A 112 -3.85 -24.59 -19.48
C GLU A 112 -2.94 -24.91 -18.27
N SER A 113 -1.92 -24.09 -18.01
CA SER A 113 -1.05 -24.24 -16.84
C SER A 113 -1.82 -24.06 -15.53
N LEU A 114 -2.80 -23.16 -15.51
CA LEU A 114 -3.66 -22.95 -14.32
C LEU A 114 -4.58 -24.17 -14.09
N LEU A 115 -5.17 -24.74 -15.14
CA LEU A 115 -6.01 -25.92 -15.04
C LEU A 115 -5.22 -27.17 -14.68
N ALA A 116 -3.97 -27.27 -15.14
CA ALA A 116 -3.06 -28.38 -14.80
C ALA A 116 -2.69 -28.46 -13.30
N LEU A 117 -2.82 -27.35 -12.56
CA LEU A 117 -2.58 -27.32 -11.11
C LEU A 117 -3.58 -28.14 -10.29
N GLY A 118 -4.74 -28.50 -10.88
CA GLY A 118 -5.74 -29.36 -10.28
C GLY A 118 -6.40 -28.84 -9.01
N ALA A 119 -7.13 -29.72 -8.32
CA ALA A 119 -7.86 -29.35 -7.09
C ALA A 119 -6.97 -28.96 -5.91
N GLY A 120 -5.71 -29.34 -5.91
CA GLY A 120 -4.77 -29.03 -4.84
C GLY A 120 -4.58 -27.54 -4.61
N VAL A 121 -4.56 -26.73 -5.68
CA VAL A 121 -4.41 -25.28 -5.60
C VAL A 121 -5.66 -24.64 -4.97
N VAL A 122 -6.85 -25.14 -5.28
CA VAL A 122 -8.09 -24.63 -4.67
C VAL A 122 -8.06 -24.88 -3.16
N VAL A 123 -7.66 -26.06 -2.73
CA VAL A 123 -7.49 -26.39 -1.30
C VAL A 123 -6.41 -25.51 -0.66
N PHE A 124 -5.29 -25.30 -1.34
CA PHE A 124 -4.22 -24.43 -0.85
C PHE A 124 -4.69 -22.98 -0.65
N VAL A 125 -5.37 -22.40 -1.65
CA VAL A 125 -5.91 -21.03 -1.55
C VAL A 125 -6.97 -20.93 -0.44
N ALA A 126 -7.86 -21.91 -0.34
CA ALA A 126 -8.87 -21.96 0.74
C ALA A 126 -8.21 -22.04 2.13
N LEU A 127 -7.21 -22.89 2.30
CA LEU A 127 -6.46 -23.02 3.55
C LEU A 127 -5.74 -21.71 3.91
N LEU A 128 -5.13 -21.06 2.92
CA LEU A 128 -4.45 -19.78 3.09
C LEU A 128 -5.40 -18.66 3.53
N MET A 129 -6.61 -18.61 2.92
CA MET A 129 -7.59 -17.57 3.21
C MET A 129 -8.36 -17.81 4.52
N LEU A 130 -8.74 -19.06 4.78
CA LEU A 130 -9.68 -19.40 5.87
C LEU A 130 -8.97 -19.84 7.16
N VAL A 131 -7.74 -20.31 7.08
CA VAL A 131 -7.01 -20.82 8.24
C VAL A 131 -5.76 -20.00 8.54
N ILE A 132 -4.82 -19.94 7.60
CA ILE A 132 -3.52 -19.31 7.84
C ILE A 132 -3.68 -17.81 8.16
N ARG A 133 -4.49 -17.13 7.39
CA ARG A 133 -4.68 -15.69 7.55
C ARG A 133 -5.39 -15.32 8.87
N PRO A 134 -6.54 -15.91 9.23
CA PRO A 134 -7.16 -15.65 10.52
C PRO A 134 -6.23 -15.95 11.71
N LEU A 135 -5.51 -17.06 11.68
CA LEU A 135 -4.55 -17.41 12.72
C LEU A 135 -3.43 -16.38 12.85
N SER A 136 -2.87 -15.93 11.73
CA SER A 136 -1.82 -14.90 11.71
C SER A 136 -2.30 -13.57 12.28
N VAL A 137 -3.51 -13.14 11.90
CA VAL A 137 -4.09 -11.88 12.41
C VAL A 137 -4.44 -12.01 13.88
N MET A 138 -5.02 -13.11 14.31
CA MET A 138 -5.34 -13.33 15.73
C MET A 138 -4.07 -13.34 16.59
N ALA A 139 -2.99 -13.98 16.11
CA ALA A 139 -1.71 -13.98 16.79
C ALA A 139 -1.09 -12.57 16.85
N ALA A 140 -1.12 -11.83 15.75
CA ALA A 140 -0.57 -10.47 15.69
C ALA A 140 -1.37 -9.45 16.51
N THR A 141 -2.70 -9.63 16.61
CA THR A 141 -3.59 -8.71 17.34
C THR A 141 -3.95 -9.18 18.75
N TRP A 142 -3.24 -10.16 19.29
CA TRP A 142 -3.53 -10.74 20.61
C TRP A 142 -3.59 -9.68 21.72
N ARG A 143 -2.71 -8.69 21.69
CA ARG A 143 -2.63 -7.61 22.68
C ARG A 143 -3.17 -6.27 22.19
N SER A 144 -3.93 -6.25 21.11
CA SER A 144 -4.50 -5.02 20.56
C SER A 144 -5.90 -4.76 21.09
N ASP A 145 -6.29 -3.48 21.17
CA ASP A 145 -7.63 -3.03 21.59
C ASP A 145 -8.71 -3.21 20.51
N PHE A 146 -8.38 -3.89 19.40
CA PHE A 146 -9.36 -4.17 18.35
C PHE A 146 -10.48 -5.07 18.84
N THR A 147 -11.70 -4.72 18.49
CA THR A 147 -12.88 -5.57 18.74
C THR A 147 -12.77 -6.87 17.92
N PHE A 148 -13.47 -7.91 18.34
CA PHE A 148 -13.48 -9.18 17.63
C PHE A 148 -13.96 -9.03 16.18
N ARG A 149 -14.92 -8.12 15.93
CA ARG A 149 -15.44 -7.83 14.57
C ARG A 149 -14.35 -7.21 13.70
N GLU A 150 -13.59 -6.26 14.22
CA GLU A 150 -12.46 -5.66 13.51
C GLU A 150 -11.37 -6.69 13.20
N LYS A 151 -11.02 -7.54 14.17
CA LYS A 151 -10.05 -8.63 13.96
C LYS A 151 -10.50 -9.59 12.87
N LEU A 152 -11.78 -9.94 12.86
CA LEU A 152 -12.35 -10.81 11.84
C LEU A 152 -12.35 -10.14 10.45
N PHE A 153 -12.67 -8.86 10.38
CA PHE A 153 -12.62 -8.10 9.13
C PHE A 153 -11.19 -7.98 8.59
N ILE A 154 -10.21 -7.65 9.45
CA ILE A 154 -8.79 -7.61 9.08
C ILE A 154 -8.30 -9.00 8.64
N SER A 155 -8.76 -10.05 9.29
CA SER A 155 -8.45 -11.44 8.91
C SER A 155 -8.95 -11.79 7.52
N TRP A 156 -10.14 -11.29 7.16
CA TRP A 156 -10.70 -11.47 5.83
C TRP A 156 -9.97 -10.63 4.78
N MET A 157 -9.62 -9.37 5.10
CA MET A 157 -8.97 -8.44 4.18
C MET A 157 -7.48 -8.72 4.05
N ALA A 158 -7.10 -9.53 3.10
CA ALA A 158 -5.69 -9.85 2.81
C ALA A 158 -5.40 -9.90 1.30
N PRO A 159 -5.62 -8.81 0.55
CA PRO A 159 -5.29 -8.79 -0.86
C PRO A 159 -3.78 -9.04 -1.04
N ARG A 160 -3.44 -9.90 -1.98
CA ARG A 160 -2.06 -10.20 -2.35
C ARG A 160 -1.62 -9.22 -3.42
N GLY A 161 -0.42 -8.66 -3.26
CA GLY A 161 0.10 -7.65 -4.18
C GLY A 161 0.98 -8.22 -5.28
N ILE A 162 1.30 -7.36 -6.23
CA ILE A 162 2.15 -7.63 -7.40
C ILE A 162 3.56 -8.05 -7.01
N VAL A 163 4.06 -7.55 -5.88
CA VAL A 163 5.39 -7.90 -5.35
C VAL A 163 5.52 -9.41 -5.17
N ALA A 164 4.46 -10.10 -4.74
CA ALA A 164 4.47 -11.55 -4.61
C ALA A 164 4.68 -12.24 -5.97
N ALA A 165 4.09 -11.71 -7.04
CA ALA A 165 4.28 -12.26 -8.39
C ALA A 165 5.70 -12.04 -8.92
N SER A 166 6.26 -10.84 -8.71
CA SER A 166 7.63 -10.52 -9.12
C SER A 166 8.65 -11.39 -8.37
N VAL A 167 8.52 -11.50 -7.06
CA VAL A 167 9.38 -12.34 -6.23
C VAL A 167 9.25 -13.81 -6.61
N ALA A 168 8.03 -14.32 -6.80
CA ALA A 168 7.81 -15.69 -7.24
C ALA A 168 8.47 -15.98 -8.60
N SER A 169 8.44 -15.02 -9.53
CA SER A 169 9.08 -15.16 -10.85
C SER A 169 10.60 -15.24 -10.74
N ILE A 170 11.22 -14.37 -9.92
CA ILE A 170 12.68 -14.38 -9.70
C ILE A 170 13.10 -15.69 -9.05
N PHE A 171 12.43 -16.10 -7.96
CA PHE A 171 12.73 -17.35 -7.27
C PHE A 171 12.51 -18.59 -8.15
N SER A 172 11.47 -18.59 -8.99
CA SER A 172 11.22 -19.67 -9.93
C SER A 172 12.39 -19.84 -10.88
N LEU A 173 12.88 -18.75 -11.50
CA LEU A 173 14.02 -18.78 -12.41
C LEU A 173 15.29 -19.26 -11.71
N GLU A 174 15.61 -18.72 -10.55
CA GLU A 174 16.81 -19.08 -9.79
C GLU A 174 16.80 -20.57 -9.35
N LEU A 175 15.63 -21.09 -8.95
CA LEU A 175 15.47 -22.50 -8.59
C LEU A 175 15.57 -23.44 -9.80
N ILE A 176 15.03 -23.03 -10.95
CA ILE A 176 15.15 -23.79 -12.20
C ILE A 176 16.62 -23.87 -12.63
N GLU A 177 17.34 -22.75 -12.60
CA GLU A 177 18.78 -22.69 -12.89
C GLU A 177 19.60 -23.53 -11.90
N SER A 178 19.14 -23.66 -10.66
CA SER A 178 19.73 -24.52 -9.62
C SER A 178 19.36 -26.01 -9.77
N GLY A 179 18.71 -26.41 -10.88
CA GLY A 179 18.37 -27.79 -11.18
C GLY A 179 17.07 -28.31 -10.54
N ARG A 180 16.16 -27.41 -10.18
CA ARG A 180 14.82 -27.75 -9.65
C ARG A 180 13.71 -27.31 -10.63
N PRO A 181 13.44 -28.09 -11.68
CA PRO A 181 12.44 -27.73 -12.70
C PRO A 181 11.00 -27.60 -12.15
N GLU A 182 10.71 -28.25 -11.00
CA GLU A 182 9.40 -28.18 -10.32
C GLU A 182 9.04 -26.76 -9.85
N ALA A 183 10.02 -25.85 -9.78
CA ALA A 183 9.79 -24.47 -9.37
C ALA A 183 8.99 -23.65 -10.39
N ASP A 184 8.81 -24.14 -11.62
CA ASP A 184 7.97 -23.52 -12.64
C ASP A 184 6.50 -23.35 -12.19
N VAL A 185 6.05 -24.16 -11.24
CA VAL A 185 4.71 -24.09 -10.65
C VAL A 185 4.52 -22.88 -9.72
N LEU A 186 5.59 -22.26 -9.23
CA LEU A 186 5.50 -21.14 -8.28
C LEU A 186 4.79 -19.93 -8.87
N VAL A 187 5.07 -19.61 -10.13
CA VAL A 187 4.47 -18.46 -10.81
C VAL A 187 2.97 -18.65 -11.00
N PRO A 188 2.47 -19.72 -11.64
CA PRO A 188 1.04 -19.99 -11.79
C PRO A 188 0.28 -20.02 -10.45
N ILE A 189 0.82 -20.68 -9.42
CA ILE A 189 0.18 -20.74 -8.09
C ILE A 189 0.03 -19.32 -7.50
N THR A 190 1.09 -18.52 -7.58
CA THR A 190 1.07 -17.14 -7.04
C THR A 190 0.02 -16.32 -7.75
N PHE A 191 -0.11 -16.46 -9.06
CA PHE A 191 -1.15 -15.76 -9.82
C PHE A 191 -2.56 -16.20 -9.44
N VAL A 192 -2.81 -17.51 -9.28
CA VAL A 192 -4.11 -17.99 -8.80
C VAL A 192 -4.45 -17.39 -7.44
N VAL A 193 -3.49 -17.37 -6.51
CA VAL A 193 -3.68 -16.76 -5.19
C VAL A 193 -4.04 -15.28 -5.32
N ILE A 194 -3.34 -14.53 -6.16
CA ILE A 194 -3.61 -13.09 -6.38
C ILE A 194 -5.01 -12.90 -6.96
N ILE A 195 -5.34 -13.57 -8.06
CA ILE A 195 -6.63 -13.42 -8.75
C ILE A 195 -7.79 -13.78 -7.82
N VAL A 196 -7.71 -14.94 -7.16
CA VAL A 196 -8.79 -15.40 -6.27
C VAL A 196 -8.94 -14.46 -5.07
N THR A 197 -7.84 -14.08 -4.42
CA THR A 197 -7.92 -13.19 -3.26
C THR A 197 -8.42 -11.80 -3.63
N VAL A 198 -7.95 -11.21 -4.73
CA VAL A 198 -8.43 -9.90 -5.19
C VAL A 198 -9.91 -9.96 -5.58
N ALA A 199 -10.34 -10.99 -6.31
CA ALA A 199 -11.73 -11.15 -6.70
C ALA A 199 -12.65 -11.35 -5.48
N VAL A 200 -12.31 -12.30 -4.60
CA VAL A 200 -13.15 -12.62 -3.42
C VAL A 200 -13.21 -11.42 -2.47
N TYR A 201 -12.09 -10.81 -2.14
CA TYR A 201 -12.08 -9.68 -1.21
C TYR A 201 -12.69 -8.42 -1.83
N GLY A 202 -12.41 -8.12 -3.10
CA GLY A 202 -12.98 -6.99 -3.80
C GLY A 202 -14.51 -7.05 -3.87
N LEU A 203 -15.08 -8.23 -4.14
CA LEU A 203 -16.52 -8.42 -4.23
C LEU A 203 -17.22 -8.49 -2.86
N THR A 204 -16.52 -8.91 -1.82
CA THR A 204 -17.14 -9.19 -0.51
C THR A 204 -16.85 -8.11 0.54
N ALA A 205 -15.77 -7.34 0.43
CA ALA A 205 -15.32 -6.40 1.45
C ALA A 205 -16.38 -5.38 1.88
N GLY A 206 -17.03 -4.71 0.93
CA GLY A 206 -18.05 -3.71 1.23
C GLY A 206 -19.27 -4.29 1.95
N ARG A 207 -19.77 -5.43 1.45
CA ARG A 207 -20.91 -6.11 2.07
C ARG A 207 -20.59 -6.65 3.45
N LEU A 208 -19.37 -7.17 3.63
CA LEU A 208 -18.92 -7.69 4.91
C LEU A 208 -18.76 -6.56 5.93
N ALA A 209 -18.13 -5.45 5.56
CA ALA A 209 -17.97 -4.27 6.41
C ALA A 209 -19.32 -3.72 6.89
N GLN A 210 -20.32 -3.64 5.99
CA GLN A 210 -21.67 -3.21 6.34
C GLN A 210 -22.34 -4.18 7.32
N ARG A 211 -22.30 -5.51 7.06
CA ARG A 211 -22.89 -6.52 7.95
C ARG A 211 -22.26 -6.57 9.32
N MET A 212 -20.97 -6.24 9.41
CA MET A 212 -20.25 -6.21 10.68
C MET A 212 -20.43 -4.90 11.46
N GLY A 213 -21.13 -3.91 10.86
CA GLY A 213 -21.34 -2.60 11.47
C GLY A 213 -20.06 -1.77 11.57
N LEU A 214 -19.08 -2.02 10.68
CA LEU A 214 -17.83 -1.30 10.61
C LEU A 214 -17.90 -0.09 9.65
N VAL A 215 -19.03 0.08 8.97
CA VAL A 215 -19.30 1.23 8.11
C VAL A 215 -20.24 2.17 8.85
N LEU A 216 -19.89 3.43 8.88
CA LEU A 216 -20.80 4.47 9.34
C LEU A 216 -21.94 4.61 8.31
N GLU A 217 -23.14 4.24 8.68
CA GLU A 217 -24.36 4.23 7.82
C GLU A 217 -24.77 5.65 7.43
N ASN A 218 -24.16 6.60 7.45
CA ASN A 218 -24.38 7.96 6.92
C ASN A 218 -23.28 8.89 7.45
N PRO A 219 -22.17 9.04 6.75
CA PRO A 219 -21.14 9.99 7.14
C PRO A 219 -21.60 11.44 6.83
N GLN A 220 -22.89 11.75 7.01
CA GLN A 220 -23.42 13.08 6.81
C GLN A 220 -23.08 13.92 8.02
N GLY A 221 -21.90 14.53 7.98
CA GLY A 221 -21.54 15.63 8.86
C GLY A 221 -21.25 16.87 8.03
N VAL A 222 -21.65 18.01 8.50
CA VAL A 222 -21.30 19.30 7.91
C VAL A 222 -20.23 19.96 8.78
N LEU A 223 -19.04 20.16 8.21
CA LEU A 223 -17.98 20.91 8.85
C LEU A 223 -18.02 22.36 8.34
N PHE A 224 -18.28 23.31 9.23
CA PHE A 224 -18.10 24.72 8.95
C PHE A 224 -16.69 25.15 9.36
N ILE A 225 -15.92 25.67 8.43
CA ILE A 225 -14.65 26.33 8.70
C ILE A 225 -14.93 27.81 8.84
N GLY A 226 -14.84 28.31 10.06
CA GLY A 226 -15.27 29.67 10.46
C GLY A 226 -16.61 29.66 11.19
N ALA A 227 -16.62 30.08 12.47
CA ALA A 227 -17.79 30.09 13.32
C ALA A 227 -18.48 31.49 13.34
N HIS A 228 -18.54 32.16 12.20
CA HIS A 228 -19.23 33.45 12.06
C HIS A 228 -20.72 33.34 12.39
N GLY A 229 -21.36 34.45 12.78
CA GLY A 229 -22.74 34.45 13.23
C GLY A 229 -23.77 33.82 12.30
N TRP A 230 -23.58 33.89 10.98
CA TRP A 230 -24.42 33.19 10.00
C TRP A 230 -24.18 31.69 9.99
N ALA A 231 -22.90 31.27 10.09
CA ALA A 231 -22.54 29.87 10.11
C ALA A 231 -23.09 29.16 11.35
N ARG A 232 -23.05 29.84 12.52
CA ARG A 232 -23.65 29.31 13.76
C ARG A 232 -25.18 29.14 13.63
N LYS A 233 -25.88 30.09 13.04
CA LYS A 233 -27.33 30.01 12.82
C LYS A 233 -27.71 28.88 11.88
N LEU A 234 -26.93 28.68 10.81
CA LEU A 234 -27.12 27.58 9.87
C LEU A 234 -26.80 26.23 10.51
N ALA A 235 -25.69 26.15 11.25
CA ALA A 235 -25.28 24.98 11.99
C ALA A 235 -26.34 24.50 13.00
N LEU A 236 -26.98 25.45 13.72
CA LEU A 236 -28.06 25.15 14.64
C LEU A 236 -29.29 24.57 13.93
N LYS A 237 -29.67 25.13 12.78
CA LYS A 237 -30.77 24.60 11.97
C LYS A 237 -30.49 23.22 11.43
N LEU A 238 -29.27 22.97 10.94
CA LEU A 238 -28.86 21.66 10.45
C LEU A 238 -28.80 20.62 11.60
N LYS A 239 -28.33 21.02 12.79
CA LYS A 239 -28.34 20.16 13.96
C LYS A 239 -29.78 19.80 14.38
N GLN A 240 -30.72 20.76 14.33
CA GLN A 240 -32.15 20.51 14.58
C GLN A 240 -32.76 19.59 13.53
N ALA A 241 -32.27 19.63 12.30
CA ALA A 241 -32.66 18.70 11.21
C ALA A 241 -32.01 17.32 11.30
N GLY A 242 -31.23 17.02 12.36
CA GLY A 242 -30.63 15.71 12.60
C GLY A 242 -29.25 15.50 11.99
N PHE A 243 -28.63 16.53 11.40
CA PHE A 243 -27.26 16.43 10.86
C PHE A 243 -26.23 16.58 11.99
N LYS A 244 -25.14 15.81 11.90
CA LYS A 244 -23.95 16.05 12.73
C LYS A 244 -23.22 17.29 12.20
N VAL A 245 -23.10 18.32 13.04
CA VAL A 245 -22.46 19.58 12.64
C VAL A 245 -21.27 19.86 13.56
N ILE A 246 -20.14 20.16 12.95
CA ILE A 246 -18.93 20.61 13.63
C ILE A 246 -18.59 22.01 13.12
N LEU A 247 -18.35 22.93 14.05
CA LEU A 247 -17.83 24.28 13.77
C LEU A 247 -16.36 24.30 14.21
N ALA A 248 -15.47 24.69 13.32
CA ALA A 248 -14.07 24.91 13.60
C ALA A 248 -13.70 26.36 13.27
N ASP A 249 -13.10 27.07 14.22
CA ASP A 249 -12.60 28.44 14.04
C ASP A 249 -11.21 28.57 14.67
N SER A 250 -10.36 29.39 14.09
CA SER A 250 -9.04 29.70 14.63
C SER A 250 -9.09 30.79 15.73
N SER A 251 -10.21 31.49 15.84
CA SER A 251 -10.42 32.57 16.82
C SER A 251 -11.23 32.09 18.02
N ALA A 252 -10.66 32.18 19.21
CA ALA A 252 -11.34 31.84 20.46
C ALA A 252 -12.64 32.66 20.67
N PHE A 253 -12.69 33.91 20.20
CA PHE A 253 -13.88 34.77 20.26
C PHE A 253 -15.08 34.25 19.46
N ASN A 254 -14.84 33.37 18.48
CA ASN A 254 -15.91 32.82 17.65
C ASN A 254 -16.40 31.47 18.17
N ILE A 255 -15.80 30.92 19.24
CA ILE A 255 -16.15 29.61 19.77
C ILE A 255 -17.07 29.70 21.01
N GLU A 256 -17.07 30.85 21.71
CA GLU A 256 -18.02 31.16 22.77
C GLU A 256 -19.38 31.63 22.20
#